data_cc5965f102c708ade025224a6a51af96
#
_entry.id   cc5965f102c708ade025224a6a51af96
#
_cell.length_a   1.000
_cell.length_b   1.000
_cell.length_c   1.000
_cell.angle_alpha   90.00
_cell.angle_beta   90.00
_cell.angle_gamma   90.00
#
_symmetry.space_group_name_H-M   'P 1'
#
loop_
_entity.id
_entity.type
_entity.pdbx_description
1 polymer ?
#
loop_
_entity_poly.entity_id
_entity_poly.type
_entity_poly.pdbx_seq_one_letter_code
_entity_poly.pdbx_strand_id
1 'polypeptide(L)'
;EIEYLATVLYEVNAAPGEQALNEIRAELKSQGYLKYYKQRDKRQKPADFLRYRSSDGFEILVGRNNVQNDKLTLHTARGKDLWFHVQKAPGSHAVVLSHGQDIPDATKQEAAELAVLHSSQNGGAKVAVDTTEVKNIWKANGAKPGMVLYEVYTTVYITPRPGLEEMLREKK
;
A
#
# COMPACT_ATOMS: atom_id res chain seq x y z
N GLU A 1 3.66 -5.65 -17.07
CA GLU A 1 4.78 -6.41 -16.47
C GLU A 1 5.91 -5.51 -15.98
N ILE A 2 6.27 -4.49 -16.74
CA ILE A 2 7.31 -3.51 -16.35
C ILE A 2 6.89 -2.75 -15.08
N GLU A 3 5.63 -2.33 -14.99
CA GLU A 3 5.09 -1.66 -13.78
C GLU A 3 5.18 -2.56 -12.56
N TYR A 4 4.83 -3.84 -12.72
CA TYR A 4 4.93 -4.82 -11.64
C TYR A 4 6.37 -4.98 -11.15
N LEU A 5 7.31 -5.17 -12.07
CA LEU A 5 8.73 -5.34 -11.72
C LEU A 5 9.33 -4.07 -11.10
N ALA A 6 8.91 -2.89 -11.56
CA ALA A 6 9.32 -1.62 -10.93
C ALA A 6 8.83 -1.54 -9.48
N THR A 7 7.61 -1.99 -9.21
CA THR A 7 7.06 -2.04 -7.85
C THR A 7 7.85 -3.03 -6.97
N VAL A 8 8.17 -4.21 -7.51
CA VAL A 8 9.00 -5.19 -6.78
C VAL A 8 10.37 -4.62 -6.47
N LEU A 9 11.00 -3.95 -7.42
CA LEU A 9 12.30 -3.31 -7.19
C LEU A 9 12.23 -2.26 -6.08
N TYR A 10 11.20 -1.43 -6.09
CA TYR A 10 10.98 -0.48 -5.00
C TYR A 10 10.85 -1.20 -3.65
N GLU A 11 10.06 -2.26 -3.58
CA GLU A 11 9.83 -3.02 -2.34
C GLU A 11 11.12 -3.67 -1.83
N VAL A 12 11.95 -4.21 -2.72
CA VAL A 12 13.26 -4.78 -2.35
C VAL A 12 14.14 -3.70 -1.71
N ASN A 13 14.21 -2.53 -2.32
CA ASN A 13 15.04 -1.43 -1.80
C ASN A 13 14.50 -0.86 -0.49
N ALA A 14 13.20 -0.92 -0.26
CA ALA A 14 12.54 -0.42 0.95
C ALA A 14 12.44 -1.47 2.07
N ALA A 15 12.77 -2.73 1.80
CA ALA A 15 12.59 -3.82 2.76
C ALA A 15 13.44 -3.62 4.01
N PRO A 16 12.81 -3.63 5.21
CA PRO A 16 13.52 -3.34 6.46
C PRO A 16 14.34 -4.52 7.01
N GLY A 17 14.25 -5.69 6.42
CA GLY A 17 14.97 -6.86 6.89
C GLY A 17 14.69 -8.13 6.10
N GLU A 18 15.23 -9.24 6.57
CA GLU A 18 15.23 -10.52 5.85
C GLU A 18 13.82 -11.10 5.69
N GLN A 19 12.94 -10.93 6.68
CA GLN A 19 11.57 -11.43 6.57
C GLN A 19 10.84 -10.76 5.40
N ALA A 20 10.97 -9.44 5.27
CA ALA A 20 10.35 -8.69 4.17
C ALA A 20 10.91 -9.15 2.82
N LEU A 21 12.22 -9.37 2.72
CA LEU A 21 12.84 -9.89 1.51
C LEU A 21 12.35 -11.30 1.17
N ASN A 22 12.16 -12.16 2.17
CA ASN A 22 11.67 -13.53 1.98
C ASN A 22 10.22 -13.54 1.47
N GLU A 23 9.38 -12.64 1.94
CA GLU A 23 8.02 -12.48 1.44
C GLU A 23 8.01 -12.08 -0.04
N ILE A 24 8.88 -11.15 -0.44
CA ILE A 24 9.04 -10.73 -1.83
C ILE A 24 9.56 -11.89 -2.70
N ARG A 25 10.53 -12.66 -2.21
CA ARG A 25 11.06 -13.84 -2.92
C ARG A 25 9.96 -14.89 -3.14
N ALA A 26 9.12 -15.11 -2.15
CA ALA A 26 8.01 -16.05 -2.25
C ALA A 26 7.01 -15.60 -3.33
N GLU A 27 6.70 -14.31 -3.38
CA GLU A 27 5.86 -13.73 -4.43
C GLU A 27 6.48 -13.93 -5.82
N LEU A 28 7.76 -13.59 -6.00
CA LEU A 28 8.46 -13.76 -7.27
C LEU A 28 8.50 -15.22 -7.71
N LYS A 29 8.66 -16.15 -6.77
CA LYS A 29 8.58 -17.57 -7.08
C LYS A 29 7.18 -17.96 -7.56
N SER A 30 6.14 -17.53 -6.87
CA SER A 30 4.77 -17.83 -7.25
C SER A 30 4.40 -17.27 -8.63
N GLN A 31 5.02 -16.16 -9.04
CA GLN A 31 4.82 -15.52 -10.35
C GLN A 31 5.78 -16.04 -11.43
N GLY A 32 6.60 -17.05 -11.13
CA GLY A 32 7.48 -17.71 -12.11
C GLY A 32 8.80 -17.02 -12.38
N TYR A 33 9.18 -15.98 -11.62
CA TYR A 33 10.45 -15.28 -11.80
C TYR A 33 11.63 -15.95 -11.10
N LEU A 34 11.38 -16.79 -10.07
CA LEU A 34 12.40 -17.52 -9.34
C LEU A 34 12.12 -19.03 -9.38
N LYS A 35 12.99 -19.81 -10.02
CA LYS A 35 12.80 -21.26 -10.19
C LYS A 35 13.14 -22.10 -8.96
N TYR A 36 14.06 -21.68 -8.14
CA TYR A 36 14.69 -22.52 -7.11
C TYR A 36 14.73 -21.89 -5.72
N TYR A 37 13.77 -21.06 -5.37
CA TYR A 37 13.72 -20.55 -4.01
C TYR A 37 13.19 -21.66 -3.07
N LYS A 38 14.09 -22.19 -2.23
CA LYS A 38 13.69 -23.03 -1.10
C LYS A 38 13.45 -22.12 0.10
N GLN A 39 12.22 -22.02 0.51
CA GLN A 39 11.91 -21.36 1.77
C GLN A 39 12.56 -22.19 2.90
N ARG A 40 13.53 -21.62 3.60
CA ARG A 40 14.10 -22.24 4.79
C ARG A 40 13.02 -22.33 5.86
N ASP A 41 12.92 -23.50 6.47
CA ASP A 41 11.86 -23.98 7.36
C ASP A 41 11.68 -23.22 8.67
N LYS A 42 11.48 -21.91 8.64
CA LYS A 42 10.83 -21.25 9.76
C LYS A 42 9.57 -20.61 9.19
N ARG A 43 8.43 -21.27 9.40
CA ARG A 43 7.12 -20.68 9.17
C ARG A 43 6.99 -19.45 10.07
N GLN A 44 7.57 -18.34 9.63
CA GLN A 44 7.32 -17.06 10.28
C GLN A 44 5.89 -16.66 9.97
N LYS A 45 5.19 -16.24 11.00
CA LYS A 45 3.88 -15.62 10.85
C LYS A 45 4.03 -14.42 9.90
N PRO A 46 3.20 -14.26 8.84
CA PRO A 46 3.28 -13.10 7.97
C PRO A 46 3.23 -11.81 8.78
N ALA A 47 4.05 -10.83 8.38
CA ALA A 47 3.99 -9.50 9.00
C ALA A 47 2.59 -8.89 8.80
N ASP A 48 2.11 -8.17 9.78
CA ASP A 48 0.86 -7.42 9.67
C ASP A 48 1.05 -6.21 8.74
N PHE A 49 -0.07 -5.60 8.29
CA PHE A 49 -0.03 -4.30 7.64
C PHE A 49 0.65 -3.27 8.54
N LEU A 50 1.25 -2.24 7.94
CA LEU A 50 1.61 -1.06 8.71
C LEU A 50 0.31 -0.39 9.18
N ARG A 51 0.27 -0.03 10.46
CA ARG A 51 -0.91 0.56 11.09
C ARG A 51 -0.62 1.97 11.56
N TYR A 52 -1.51 2.86 11.19
CA TYR A 52 -1.47 4.26 11.60
C TYR A 52 -2.84 4.65 12.12
N ARG A 53 -2.89 5.71 12.90
CA ARG A 53 -4.13 6.31 13.34
C ARG A 53 -4.11 7.79 12.99
N SER A 54 -5.15 8.24 12.27
CA SER A 54 -5.25 9.64 11.89
C SER A 54 -5.49 10.54 13.10
N SER A 55 -5.26 11.84 12.94
CA SER A 55 -5.56 12.83 13.97
C SER A 55 -7.04 12.85 14.36
N ASP A 56 -7.91 12.40 13.47
CA ASP A 56 -9.36 12.25 13.72
C ASP A 56 -9.74 10.88 14.32
N GLY A 57 -8.76 10.01 14.57
CA GLY A 57 -8.98 8.70 15.18
C GLY A 57 -9.30 7.55 14.23
N PHE A 58 -9.23 7.76 12.91
CA PHE A 58 -9.44 6.70 11.93
C PHE A 58 -8.21 5.83 11.76
N GLU A 59 -8.42 4.53 11.64
CA GLU A 59 -7.34 3.59 11.36
C GLU A 59 -6.96 3.67 9.88
N ILE A 60 -5.65 3.79 9.61
CA ILE A 60 -5.08 3.78 8.27
C ILE A 60 -4.14 2.58 8.16
N LEU A 61 -4.38 1.73 7.18
CA LEU A 61 -3.56 0.55 6.91
C LEU A 61 -2.75 0.76 5.65
N VAL A 62 -1.49 0.34 5.67
CA VAL A 62 -0.58 0.44 4.54
C VAL A 62 0.03 -0.93 4.26
N GLY A 63 -0.04 -1.39 3.02
CA GLY A 63 0.55 -2.66 2.61
C GLY A 63 2.07 -2.59 2.54
N ARG A 64 2.74 -3.64 3.02
CA ARG A 64 4.21 -3.72 3.04
C ARG A 64 4.79 -4.23 1.73
N ASN A 65 3.98 -4.95 0.93
CA ASN A 65 4.38 -5.54 -0.34
C ASN A 65 3.14 -5.77 -1.21
N ASN A 66 3.34 -6.23 -2.44
CA ASN A 66 2.25 -6.42 -3.40
C ASN A 66 1.19 -7.42 -2.93
N VAL A 67 1.58 -8.50 -2.28
CA VAL A 67 0.63 -9.49 -1.74
C VAL A 67 -0.23 -8.86 -0.65
N GLN A 68 0.38 -8.08 0.24
CA GLN A 68 -0.37 -7.33 1.25
C GLN A 68 -1.25 -6.25 0.64
N ASN A 69 -0.79 -5.56 -0.39
CA ASN A 69 -1.60 -4.57 -1.10
C ASN A 69 -2.89 -5.19 -1.65
N ASP A 70 -2.78 -6.35 -2.28
CA ASP A 70 -3.96 -7.09 -2.75
C ASP A 70 -4.87 -7.50 -1.58
N LYS A 71 -4.31 -8.09 -0.54
CA LYS A 71 -5.07 -8.51 0.64
C LYS A 71 -5.79 -7.33 1.29
N LEU A 72 -5.11 -6.20 1.43
CA LEU A 72 -5.67 -4.99 2.03
C LEU A 72 -6.83 -4.45 1.20
N THR A 73 -6.60 -4.24 -0.09
CA THR A 73 -7.55 -3.55 -0.98
C THR A 73 -8.72 -4.44 -1.39
N LEU A 74 -8.46 -5.73 -1.65
CA LEU A 74 -9.46 -6.63 -2.22
C LEU A 74 -10.18 -7.49 -1.18
N HIS A 75 -9.60 -7.70 -0.01
CA HIS A 75 -10.16 -8.62 0.99
C HIS A 75 -10.40 -8.00 2.38
N THR A 76 -9.57 -7.06 2.82
CA THR A 76 -9.70 -6.46 4.15
C THR A 76 -10.58 -5.22 4.12
N ALA A 77 -10.33 -4.31 3.19
CA ALA A 77 -11.13 -3.09 3.02
C ALA A 77 -12.47 -3.39 2.36
N ARG A 78 -13.49 -2.60 2.66
CA ARG A 78 -14.86 -2.83 2.19
C ARG A 78 -15.56 -1.53 1.82
N GLY A 79 -16.32 -1.59 0.73
CA GLY A 79 -17.31 -0.58 0.36
C GLY A 79 -16.77 0.84 0.31
N LYS A 80 -17.10 1.61 1.33
CA LYS A 80 -16.77 3.04 1.43
C LYS A 80 -15.41 3.34 2.06
N ASP A 81 -14.62 2.33 2.40
CA ASP A 81 -13.23 2.56 2.82
C ASP A 81 -12.49 3.26 1.68
N LEU A 82 -11.63 4.21 2.01
CA LEU A 82 -10.91 4.99 1.00
C LEU A 82 -9.53 4.42 0.73
N TRP A 83 -9.23 4.26 -0.53
CA TRP A 83 -7.95 3.79 -1.05
C TRP A 83 -7.15 4.96 -1.62
N PHE A 84 -5.84 4.91 -1.39
CA PHE A 84 -4.88 5.93 -1.85
C PHE A 84 -3.66 5.25 -2.46
N HIS A 85 -3.20 5.77 -3.58
CA HIS A 85 -1.97 5.30 -4.22
C HIS A 85 -1.39 6.41 -5.09
N VAL A 86 -0.05 6.53 -5.10
CA VAL A 86 0.61 7.49 -6.00
C VAL A 86 0.32 7.14 -7.45
N GLN A 87 0.09 8.17 -8.26
CA GLN A 87 -0.20 7.98 -9.67
C GLN A 87 1.08 7.67 -10.45
N LYS A 88 1.03 6.65 -11.30
CA LYS A 88 2.11 6.30 -12.25
C LYS A 88 3.49 6.09 -11.62
N ALA A 89 3.55 5.62 -10.39
CA ALA A 89 4.82 5.32 -9.72
C ALA A 89 4.64 4.13 -8.77
N PRO A 90 5.71 3.39 -8.48
CA PRO A 90 5.65 2.31 -7.49
C PRO A 90 5.36 2.84 -6.09
N GLY A 91 4.49 2.15 -5.38
CA GLY A 91 4.15 2.52 -4.00
C GLY A 91 3.18 1.53 -3.36
N SER A 92 2.97 1.72 -2.07
CA SER A 92 2.03 0.94 -1.28
C SER A 92 0.61 1.42 -1.46
N HIS A 93 -0.34 0.51 -1.31
CA HIS A 93 -1.74 0.87 -1.11
C HIS A 93 -1.92 1.36 0.33
N ALA A 94 -2.57 2.50 0.50
CA ALA A 94 -2.98 3.01 1.80
C ALA A 94 -4.51 3.04 1.85
N VAL A 95 -5.10 2.54 2.93
CA VAL A 95 -6.55 2.46 3.06
C VAL A 95 -6.97 3.04 4.40
N VAL A 96 -7.97 3.93 4.38
CA VAL A 96 -8.66 4.41 5.58
C VAL A 96 -9.89 3.54 5.80
N LEU A 97 -9.98 2.93 6.97
CA LEU A 97 -11.17 2.16 7.36
C LEU A 97 -12.24 3.10 7.87
N SER A 98 -13.38 3.16 7.18
CA SER A 98 -14.44 4.12 7.47
C SER A 98 -15.35 3.71 8.63
N HIS A 99 -15.53 2.42 8.85
CA HIS A 99 -16.50 1.88 9.82
C HIS A 99 -17.90 2.51 9.66
N GLY A 100 -18.29 2.80 8.41
CA GLY A 100 -19.58 3.38 8.10
C GLY A 100 -19.70 4.88 8.39
N GLN A 101 -18.62 5.54 8.79
CA GLN A 101 -18.58 6.97 9.06
C GLN A 101 -18.00 7.75 7.88
N ASP A 102 -18.38 9.02 7.75
CA ASP A 102 -17.74 9.91 6.78
C ASP A 102 -16.30 10.21 7.20
N ILE A 103 -15.38 10.11 6.25
CA ILE A 103 -13.95 10.32 6.52
C ILE A 103 -13.64 11.81 6.36
N PRO A 104 -13.12 12.47 7.42
CA PRO A 104 -12.79 13.90 7.36
C PRO A 104 -11.64 14.21 6.40
N ASP A 105 -11.60 15.45 5.92
CA ASP A 105 -10.56 15.90 4.99
C ASP A 105 -9.16 15.79 5.57
N ALA A 106 -8.98 16.06 6.88
CA ALA A 106 -7.68 15.91 7.53
C ALA A 106 -7.19 14.46 7.49
N THR A 107 -8.06 13.48 7.70
CA THR A 107 -7.71 12.05 7.59
C THR A 107 -7.37 11.68 6.14
N LYS A 108 -8.12 12.19 5.16
CA LYS A 108 -7.81 11.98 3.74
C LYS A 108 -6.44 12.54 3.37
N GLN A 109 -6.11 13.74 3.85
CA GLN A 109 -4.81 14.36 3.67
C GLN A 109 -3.69 13.48 4.25
N GLU A 110 -3.86 13.03 5.47
CA GLU A 110 -2.88 12.19 6.16
C GLU A 110 -2.66 10.85 5.46
N ALA A 111 -3.74 10.21 4.99
CA ALA A 111 -3.64 8.96 4.24
C ALA A 111 -2.92 9.16 2.89
N ALA A 112 -3.20 10.25 2.20
CA ALA A 112 -2.51 10.60 0.96
C ALA A 112 -1.02 10.88 1.19
N GLU A 113 -0.67 11.56 2.28
CA GLU A 113 0.72 11.78 2.67
C GLU A 113 1.45 10.45 2.96
N LEU A 114 0.79 9.52 3.66
CA LEU A 114 1.35 8.19 3.89
C LEU A 114 1.56 7.41 2.59
N ALA A 115 0.65 7.53 1.63
CA ALA A 115 0.82 6.91 0.32
C ALA A 115 2.07 7.45 -0.40
N VAL A 116 2.35 8.74 -0.32
CA VAL A 116 3.57 9.33 -0.88
C VAL A 116 4.81 8.84 -0.13
N LEU A 117 4.79 8.84 1.20
CA LEU A 117 5.92 8.41 2.02
C LEU A 117 6.29 6.94 1.77
N HIS A 118 5.30 6.09 1.47
CA HIS A 118 5.49 4.68 1.14
C HIS A 118 5.52 4.43 -0.37
N SER A 119 6.12 5.32 -1.11
CA SER A 119 6.28 5.22 -2.57
C SER A 119 7.69 5.60 -3.01
N SER A 120 7.97 5.36 -4.29
CA SER A 120 9.22 5.81 -4.90
C SER A 120 9.33 7.35 -4.98
N GLN A 121 8.23 8.06 -4.72
CA GLN A 121 8.16 9.53 -4.73
C GLN A 121 8.27 10.14 -3.32
N ASN A 122 8.81 9.42 -2.36
CA ASN A 122 8.78 9.79 -0.94
C ASN A 122 9.46 11.14 -0.59
N GLY A 123 10.40 11.60 -1.41
CA GLY A 123 11.04 12.92 -1.27
C GLY A 123 10.45 14.01 -2.17
N GLY A 124 9.37 13.70 -2.90
CA GLY A 124 8.79 14.61 -3.88
C GLY A 124 7.90 15.68 -3.27
N ALA A 125 7.64 16.72 -4.07
CA ALA A 125 6.68 17.78 -3.78
C ALA A 125 5.53 17.73 -4.79
N LYS A 126 4.31 18.02 -4.33
CA LYS A 126 3.10 18.02 -5.16
C LYS A 126 2.94 16.71 -5.95
N VAL A 127 3.14 15.60 -5.27
CA VAL A 127 3.03 14.26 -5.86
C VAL A 127 1.56 13.94 -6.10
N ALA A 128 1.22 13.47 -7.30
CA ALA A 128 -0.13 13.07 -7.64
C ALA A 128 -0.50 11.76 -6.92
N VAL A 129 -1.60 11.78 -6.17
CA VAL A 129 -2.14 10.63 -5.45
C VAL A 129 -3.57 10.41 -5.90
N ASP A 130 -3.86 9.22 -6.41
CA ASP A 130 -5.23 8.82 -6.74
C ASP A 130 -5.92 8.29 -5.50
N THR A 131 -7.19 8.65 -5.36
CA THR A 131 -8.05 8.15 -4.27
C THR A 131 -9.44 7.81 -4.79
N THR A 132 -9.98 6.73 -4.27
CA THR A 132 -11.35 6.30 -4.56
C THR A 132 -11.87 5.40 -3.44
N GLU A 133 -13.16 5.19 -3.40
CA GLU A 133 -13.73 4.17 -2.52
C GLU A 133 -13.34 2.77 -3.02
N VAL A 134 -13.06 1.86 -2.09
CA VAL A 134 -12.60 0.50 -2.42
C VAL A 134 -13.59 -0.24 -3.32
N LYS A 135 -14.89 0.04 -3.20
CA LYS A 135 -15.92 -0.55 -4.08
C LYS A 135 -15.70 -0.28 -5.58
N ASN A 136 -14.94 0.76 -5.91
CA ASN A 136 -14.64 1.15 -7.31
C ASN A 136 -13.37 0.48 -7.85
N ILE A 137 -12.75 -0.42 -7.10
CA ILE A 137 -11.49 -1.07 -7.46
C ILE A 137 -11.74 -2.54 -7.78
N TRP A 138 -11.13 -3.00 -8.85
CA TRP A 138 -11.20 -4.42 -9.23
C TRP A 138 -9.85 -4.90 -9.75
N LYS A 139 -9.74 -6.21 -9.93
CA LYS A 139 -8.52 -6.84 -10.42
C LYS A 139 -8.84 -7.56 -11.74
N ALA A 140 -8.05 -7.28 -12.77
CA ALA A 140 -8.16 -8.00 -14.03
C ALA A 140 -7.72 -9.46 -13.85
N ASN A 141 -8.32 -10.37 -14.63
CA ASN A 141 -7.91 -11.77 -14.64
C ASN A 141 -6.42 -11.89 -15.01
N GLY A 142 -5.66 -12.62 -14.18
CA GLY A 142 -4.24 -12.84 -14.40
C GLY A 142 -3.35 -11.63 -14.08
N ALA A 143 -3.91 -10.56 -13.52
CA ALA A 143 -3.10 -9.41 -13.12
C ALA A 143 -2.13 -9.79 -12.00
N LYS A 144 -0.94 -9.20 -12.05
CA LYS A 144 0.11 -9.42 -11.05
C LYS A 144 -0.31 -8.89 -9.67
N PRO A 145 0.24 -9.44 -8.58
CA PRO A 145 -0.03 -8.92 -7.23
C PRO A 145 0.18 -7.40 -7.13
N GLY A 146 -0.71 -6.73 -6.43
CA GLY A 146 -0.66 -5.28 -6.24
C GLY A 146 -1.20 -4.46 -7.41
N MET A 147 -1.41 -5.06 -8.56
CA MET A 147 -1.91 -4.35 -9.76
C MET A 147 -3.44 -4.39 -9.78
N VAL A 148 -4.06 -3.21 -9.66
CA VAL A 148 -5.51 -3.05 -9.62
C VAL A 148 -5.97 -2.05 -10.69
N LEU A 149 -7.26 -2.10 -11.02
CA LEU A 149 -7.91 -1.20 -11.97
C LEU A 149 -9.00 -0.40 -11.27
N TYR A 150 -9.16 0.84 -11.70
CA TYR A 150 -10.22 1.73 -11.23
C TYR A 150 -10.50 2.78 -12.29
N GLU A 151 -11.76 3.22 -12.42
CA GLU A 151 -12.18 4.23 -13.41
C GLU A 151 -12.72 5.48 -12.75
N VAL A 152 -13.36 5.35 -11.58
CA VAL A 152 -13.91 6.46 -10.81
C VAL A 152 -12.94 6.82 -9.70
N TYR A 153 -12.29 7.97 -9.78
CA TYR A 153 -11.30 8.39 -8.79
C TYR A 153 -11.10 9.90 -8.82
N THR A 154 -10.48 10.39 -7.77
CA THR A 154 -10.02 11.79 -7.67
C THR A 154 -8.50 11.78 -7.52
N THR A 155 -7.83 12.76 -8.10
CA THR A 155 -6.38 12.95 -7.92
C THR A 155 -6.13 14.18 -7.06
N VAL A 156 -5.30 14.03 -6.05
CA VAL A 156 -4.85 15.12 -5.18
C VAL A 156 -3.33 15.24 -5.27
N TYR A 157 -2.80 16.45 -5.06
CA TYR A 157 -1.38 16.74 -5.16
C TYR A 157 -0.83 16.99 -3.77
N ILE A 158 0.13 16.17 -3.34
CA ILE A 158 0.53 16.08 -1.94
C ILE A 158 2.03 16.33 -1.80
N THR A 159 2.38 17.21 -0.86
CA THR A 159 3.74 17.33 -0.32
C THR A 159 3.68 16.85 1.13
N PRO A 160 4.30 15.70 1.47
CA PRO A 160 4.22 15.18 2.83
C PRO A 160 4.84 16.14 3.84
N ARG A 161 4.20 16.30 4.98
CA ARG A 161 4.73 17.10 6.10
C ARG A 161 5.84 16.33 6.81
N PRO A 162 6.94 17.00 7.22
CA PRO A 162 7.99 16.34 7.99
C PRO A 162 7.47 15.74 9.30
N GLY A 163 7.93 14.53 9.62
CA GLY A 163 7.57 13.85 10.88
C GLY A 163 6.16 13.28 10.95
N LEU A 164 5.38 13.33 9.85
CA LEU A 164 4.01 12.85 9.86
C LEU A 164 3.91 11.36 10.20
N GLU A 165 4.79 10.55 9.63
CA GLU A 165 4.75 9.10 9.82
C GLU A 165 4.89 8.71 11.30
N GLU A 166 5.85 9.30 12.00
CA GLU A 166 6.06 9.03 13.43
C GLU A 166 4.87 9.51 14.27
N MET A 167 4.29 10.64 13.90
CA MET A 167 3.14 11.22 14.61
C MET A 167 1.91 10.32 14.51
N LEU A 168 1.69 9.69 13.36
CA LEU A 168 0.51 8.86 13.10
C LEU A 168 0.71 7.38 13.40
N ARG A 169 1.96 6.95 13.60
CA ARG A 169 2.25 5.53 13.83
C ARG A 169 1.54 5.05 15.10
N GLU A 170 0.78 3.97 14.96
CA GLU A 170 0.10 3.36 16.09
C GLU A 170 1.13 2.74 17.04
N LYS A 171 1.11 3.19 18.29
CA LYS A 171 1.98 2.64 19.34
C LYS A 171 1.40 1.32 19.82
N LYS A 172 2.26 0.32 19.87
CA LYS A 172 1.88 -0.97 20.48
C LYS A 172 1.62 -0.81 21.97
#